data_1b0cb925dfef72381eff0b2570ca6a4e
#
_entry.id   1b0cb925dfef72381eff0b2570ca6a4e
#
_cell.length_a   1.000
_cell.length_b   1.000
_cell.length_c   1.000
_cell.angle_alpha   90.00
_cell.angle_beta   90.00
_cell.angle_gamma   90.00
#
_symmetry.space_group_name_H-M   'P 1'
#
loop_
_entity.id
_entity.type
_entity.pdbx_description
1 polymer ?
#
loop_
_entity_poly.entity_id
_entity_poly.type
_entity_poly.pdbx_seq_one_letter_code
_entity_poly.pdbx_strand_id
1 'polypeptide(L)'
;MTAVSSDAPTDLTGLAGRATSTRADTRETHQRLIDAVQAWVATHGAPPERLADIAAMADVSTATAYRHFASHDDAIQAFVLQLPIRAVERFTESGGTTDDPVESFARWNRAWVDACVEHGELAVHLRSPIGFLQRRDEHDPVIEYACAQIEPLLEQLDGDTTMMLFMWNVTSDPREVLDLQRLGWSPDAIADFVTRAVLATPPATGAPTA
;
A
#
# COMPACT_ATOMS: atom_id res chain seq x y z
N MET A 1 20.11 -10.32 15.64
CA MET A 1 20.36 -9.82 14.28
C MET A 1 19.55 -10.67 13.32
N THR A 2 18.25 -10.39 13.28
CA THR A 2 17.31 -11.09 12.40
C THR A 2 17.16 -10.21 11.16
N ALA A 3 17.79 -10.63 10.06
CA ALA A 3 17.60 -9.97 8.78
C ALA A 3 16.09 -10.02 8.46
N VAL A 4 15.48 -8.87 8.19
CA VAL A 4 14.18 -8.83 7.50
C VAL A 4 14.39 -9.58 6.20
N SER A 5 13.77 -10.77 6.11
CA SER A 5 13.89 -11.63 4.94
C SER A 5 13.40 -10.86 3.72
N SER A 6 14.27 -10.73 2.73
CA SER A 6 13.94 -10.19 1.40
C SER A 6 13.08 -11.17 0.58
N ASP A 7 12.59 -12.23 1.21
CA ASP A 7 11.58 -13.11 0.63
C ASP A 7 10.20 -12.48 0.79
N ALA A 8 9.92 -11.49 -0.08
CA ALA A 8 8.55 -11.17 -0.42
C ALA A 8 7.88 -12.48 -0.87
N PRO A 9 6.64 -12.76 -0.42
CA PRO A 9 5.92 -13.94 -0.89
C PRO A 9 5.88 -13.88 -2.42
N THR A 10 6.54 -14.83 -3.04
CA THR A 10 6.90 -14.88 -4.46
C THR A 10 5.69 -15.16 -5.35
N ASP A 11 4.48 -15.05 -4.85
CA ASP A 11 3.27 -15.39 -5.61
C ASP A 11 2.26 -14.25 -5.77
N LEU A 12 2.75 -13.05 -6.08
CA LEU A 12 1.92 -12.03 -6.75
C LEU A 12 1.70 -12.38 -8.23
N THR A 13 2.26 -13.49 -8.71
CA THR A 13 2.06 -14.00 -10.08
C THR A 13 0.66 -14.55 -10.33
N GLY A 14 -0.16 -14.73 -9.29
CA GLY A 14 -1.58 -15.07 -9.46
C GLY A 14 -2.39 -13.96 -10.13
N LEU A 15 -1.96 -12.70 -10.02
CA LEU A 15 -2.56 -11.54 -10.73
C LEU A 15 -1.94 -11.30 -12.11
N ALA A 16 -0.81 -11.93 -12.43
CA ALA A 16 -0.15 -11.81 -13.72
C ALA A 16 -0.65 -12.88 -14.69
N GLY A 17 -1.48 -12.50 -15.63
CA GLY A 17 -1.99 -13.37 -16.68
C GLY A 17 -0.89 -14.13 -17.45
N ARG A 18 -1.26 -15.25 -18.02
CA ARG A 18 -0.40 -16.18 -18.81
C ARG A 18 0.17 -15.47 -20.03
N ALA A 19 1.43 -15.16 -20.03
CA ALA A 19 2.14 -14.56 -21.17
C ALA A 19 3.18 -15.49 -21.78
N THR A 20 3.24 -15.51 -23.12
CA THR A 20 4.30 -16.12 -23.95
C THR A 20 5.28 -15.06 -24.50
N SER A 21 5.22 -13.80 -24.04
CA SER A 21 6.17 -12.74 -24.41
C SER A 21 7.44 -12.80 -23.53
N THR A 22 8.49 -12.11 -23.94
CA THR A 22 9.70 -12.01 -23.12
C THR A 22 9.33 -11.38 -21.77
N ARG A 23 9.99 -11.80 -20.69
CA ARG A 23 9.68 -11.31 -19.33
C ARG A 23 9.75 -9.77 -19.21
N ALA A 24 10.58 -9.14 -20.04
CA ALA A 24 10.72 -7.68 -20.08
C ALA A 24 9.48 -7.02 -20.69
N ASP A 25 9.04 -7.46 -21.89
CA ASP A 25 7.87 -6.91 -22.59
C ASP A 25 6.59 -7.10 -21.78
N THR A 26 6.50 -8.22 -21.06
CA THR A 26 5.36 -8.51 -20.17
C THR A 26 5.32 -7.54 -19.00
N ARG A 27 6.46 -7.28 -18.36
CA ARG A 27 6.53 -6.31 -17.24
C ARG A 27 6.23 -4.89 -17.71
N GLU A 28 6.77 -4.47 -18.84
CA GLU A 28 6.52 -3.16 -19.41
C GLU A 28 5.04 -2.96 -19.73
N THR A 29 4.41 -3.93 -20.40
CA THR A 29 2.96 -3.88 -20.70
C THR A 29 2.13 -3.88 -19.43
N HIS A 30 2.51 -4.66 -18.43
CA HIS A 30 1.82 -4.67 -17.12
C HIS A 30 1.90 -3.30 -16.45
N GLN A 31 3.09 -2.68 -16.41
CA GLN A 31 3.27 -1.35 -15.84
C GLN A 31 2.48 -0.28 -16.61
N ARG A 32 2.50 -0.31 -17.95
CA ARG A 32 1.68 0.62 -18.78
C ARG A 32 0.20 0.54 -18.47
N LEU A 33 -0.33 -0.65 -18.18
CA LEU A 33 -1.72 -0.82 -17.77
C LEU A 33 -1.99 -0.23 -16.39
N ILE A 34 -1.08 -0.37 -15.44
CA ILE A 34 -1.17 0.28 -14.11
C ILE A 34 -1.11 1.80 -14.25
N ASP A 35 -0.17 2.32 -15.04
CA ASP A 35 -0.03 3.76 -15.31
C ASP A 35 -1.29 4.33 -15.99
N ALA A 36 -1.95 3.51 -16.82
CA ALA A 36 -3.23 3.88 -17.44
C ALA A 36 -4.37 4.01 -16.42
N VAL A 37 -4.43 3.16 -15.39
CA VAL A 37 -5.37 3.33 -14.27
C VAL A 37 -5.12 4.67 -13.57
N GLN A 38 -3.86 4.97 -13.29
CA GLN A 38 -3.45 6.24 -12.70
C GLN A 38 -3.91 7.44 -13.53
N ALA A 39 -3.59 7.44 -14.83
CA ALA A 39 -3.95 8.52 -15.76
C ALA A 39 -5.48 8.68 -15.89
N TRP A 40 -6.21 7.56 -15.87
CA TRP A 40 -7.67 7.57 -15.89
C TRP A 40 -8.25 8.26 -14.65
N VAL A 41 -7.83 7.84 -13.44
CA VAL A 41 -8.30 8.42 -12.18
C VAL A 41 -7.95 9.92 -12.10
N ALA A 42 -6.74 10.31 -12.49
CA ALA A 42 -6.33 11.71 -12.53
C ALA A 42 -7.19 12.55 -13.47
N THR A 43 -7.71 11.97 -14.55
CA THR A 43 -8.51 12.69 -15.56
C THR A 43 -10.00 12.73 -15.20
N HIS A 44 -10.54 11.64 -14.63
CA HIS A 44 -11.98 11.44 -14.44
C HIS A 44 -12.42 11.56 -12.98
N GLY A 45 -11.50 11.58 -12.01
CA GLY A 45 -11.78 11.63 -10.57
C GLY A 45 -12.47 10.37 -10.03
N ALA A 46 -12.48 9.27 -10.79
CA ALA A 46 -13.08 8.00 -10.42
C ALA A 46 -12.34 6.85 -11.14
N PRO A 47 -12.33 5.63 -10.56
CA PRO A 47 -11.74 4.47 -11.23
C PRO A 47 -12.49 4.12 -12.53
N PRO A 48 -11.78 3.48 -13.50
CA PRO A 48 -12.42 2.98 -14.72
C PRO A 48 -13.38 1.83 -14.39
N GLU A 49 -14.50 1.75 -15.13
CA GLU A 49 -15.51 0.71 -14.93
C GLU A 49 -15.25 -0.55 -15.78
N ARG A 50 -14.36 -0.47 -16.77
CA ARG A 50 -14.09 -1.58 -17.69
C ARG A 50 -12.60 -1.69 -18.00
N LEU A 51 -12.13 -2.93 -18.12
CA LEU A 51 -10.74 -3.20 -18.53
C LEU A 51 -10.44 -2.68 -19.95
N ALA A 52 -11.46 -2.55 -20.79
CA ALA A 52 -11.31 -1.97 -22.15
C ALA A 52 -10.92 -0.48 -22.12
N ASP A 53 -11.39 0.26 -21.12
CA ASP A 53 -11.05 1.69 -20.95
C ASP A 53 -9.58 1.83 -20.54
N ILE A 54 -9.12 0.96 -19.63
CA ILE A 54 -7.69 0.85 -19.23
C ILE A 54 -6.82 0.47 -20.44
N ALA A 55 -7.25 -0.52 -21.23
CA ALA A 55 -6.54 -0.96 -22.42
C ALA A 55 -6.38 0.16 -23.46
N ALA A 56 -7.45 0.92 -23.70
CA ALA A 56 -7.44 2.06 -24.62
C ALA A 56 -6.48 3.17 -24.13
N MET A 57 -6.51 3.47 -22.84
CA MET A 57 -5.60 4.46 -22.23
C MET A 57 -4.13 4.01 -22.30
N ALA A 58 -3.86 2.71 -22.15
CA ALA A 58 -2.53 2.12 -22.23
C ALA A 58 -2.02 1.91 -23.67
N ASP A 59 -2.84 2.21 -24.68
CA ASP A 59 -2.55 1.91 -26.10
C ASP A 59 -2.23 0.44 -26.35
N VAL A 60 -3.04 -0.45 -25.79
CA VAL A 60 -2.97 -1.89 -26.01
C VAL A 60 -4.31 -2.47 -26.40
N SER A 61 -4.32 -3.66 -27.01
CA SER A 61 -5.59 -4.33 -27.28
C SER A 61 -6.27 -4.81 -25.99
N THR A 62 -7.60 -4.81 -25.96
CA THR A 62 -8.37 -5.39 -24.85
C THR A 62 -7.98 -6.84 -24.58
N ALA A 63 -7.70 -7.63 -25.62
CA ALA A 63 -7.20 -8.99 -25.48
C ALA A 63 -5.83 -9.05 -24.78
N THR A 64 -4.98 -8.03 -25.00
CA THR A 64 -3.69 -7.90 -24.28
C THR A 64 -3.95 -7.57 -22.82
N ALA A 65 -4.83 -6.65 -22.49
CA ALA A 65 -5.17 -6.31 -21.12
C ALA A 65 -5.71 -7.53 -20.35
N TYR A 66 -6.59 -8.33 -20.94
CA TYR A 66 -7.10 -9.58 -20.33
C TYR A 66 -6.04 -10.67 -20.14
N ARG A 67 -4.87 -10.59 -20.79
CA ARG A 67 -3.74 -11.47 -20.48
C ARG A 67 -2.99 -11.06 -19.22
N HIS A 68 -3.10 -9.80 -18.81
CA HIS A 68 -2.43 -9.24 -17.63
C HIS A 68 -3.34 -9.20 -16.40
N PHE A 69 -4.62 -8.93 -16.60
CA PHE A 69 -5.61 -8.80 -15.54
C PHE A 69 -6.88 -9.56 -15.91
N ALA A 70 -7.41 -10.38 -15.01
CA ALA A 70 -8.63 -11.12 -15.26
C ALA A 70 -9.88 -10.20 -15.29
N SER A 71 -9.81 -9.08 -14.57
CA SER A 71 -10.88 -8.08 -14.48
C SER A 71 -10.31 -6.66 -14.42
N HIS A 72 -11.18 -5.64 -14.48
CA HIS A 72 -10.77 -4.26 -14.21
C HIS A 72 -10.44 -4.07 -12.73
N ASP A 73 -11.11 -4.78 -11.82
CA ASP A 73 -10.83 -4.73 -10.39
C ASP A 73 -9.40 -5.20 -10.08
N ASP A 74 -8.91 -6.24 -10.76
CA ASP A 74 -7.53 -6.71 -10.60
C ASP A 74 -6.52 -5.64 -11.01
N ALA A 75 -6.81 -4.90 -12.09
CA ALA A 75 -5.95 -3.79 -12.53
C ALA A 75 -5.97 -2.63 -11.52
N ILE A 76 -7.14 -2.33 -10.93
CA ILE A 76 -7.29 -1.33 -9.88
C ILE A 76 -6.53 -1.77 -8.61
N GLN A 77 -6.66 -3.02 -8.19
CA GLN A 77 -5.93 -3.55 -7.04
C GLN A 77 -4.41 -3.48 -7.26
N ALA A 78 -3.93 -3.84 -8.45
CA ALA A 78 -2.52 -3.73 -8.80
C ALA A 78 -2.02 -2.27 -8.75
N PHE A 79 -2.87 -1.30 -9.12
CA PHE A 79 -2.57 0.12 -8.98
C PHE A 79 -2.50 0.54 -7.50
N VAL A 80 -3.50 0.18 -6.68
CA VAL A 80 -3.52 0.52 -5.24
C VAL A 80 -2.31 -0.07 -4.52
N LEU A 81 -1.86 -1.26 -4.93
CA LEU A 81 -0.69 -1.93 -4.38
C LEU A 81 0.62 -1.15 -4.64
N GLN A 82 0.66 -0.24 -5.63
CA GLN A 82 1.87 0.56 -5.86
C GLN A 82 2.23 1.42 -4.65
N LEU A 83 1.24 1.90 -3.87
CA LEU A 83 1.50 2.75 -2.72
C LEU A 83 2.35 2.03 -1.64
N PRO A 84 1.97 0.86 -1.11
CA PRO A 84 2.82 0.16 -0.15
C PRO A 84 4.13 -0.34 -0.77
N ILE A 85 4.18 -0.67 -2.07
CA ILE A 85 5.43 -1.00 -2.76
C ILE A 85 6.40 0.19 -2.72
N ARG A 86 5.94 1.39 -3.03
CA ARG A 86 6.77 2.61 -2.97
C ARG A 86 7.25 2.91 -1.57
N ALA A 87 6.40 2.70 -0.57
CA ALA A 87 6.82 2.84 0.83
C ALA A 87 7.96 1.89 1.19
N VAL A 88 7.89 0.62 0.76
CA VAL A 88 8.96 -0.38 0.96
C VAL A 88 10.26 0.02 0.27
N GLU A 89 10.19 0.49 -0.98
CA GLU A 89 11.36 0.97 -1.73
C GLU A 89 12.05 2.11 -0.96
N ARG A 90 11.28 3.13 -0.55
CA ARG A 90 11.79 4.28 0.21
C ARG A 90 12.35 3.88 1.57
N PHE A 91 11.69 2.98 2.28
CA PHE A 91 12.18 2.45 3.55
C PHE A 91 13.53 1.76 3.37
N THR A 92 13.66 0.94 2.33
CA THR A 92 14.92 0.23 2.00
C THR A 92 16.02 1.23 1.64
N GLU A 93 15.71 2.23 0.80
CA GLU A 93 16.65 3.29 0.41
C GLU A 93 17.12 4.14 1.60
N SER A 94 16.27 4.33 2.60
CA SER A 94 16.63 5.04 3.84
C SER A 94 17.51 4.24 4.81
N GLY A 95 17.86 3.00 4.45
CA GLY A 95 18.67 2.10 5.27
C GLY A 95 17.86 1.04 6.03
N GLY A 96 16.53 0.98 5.85
CA GLY A 96 15.68 -0.04 6.45
C GLY A 96 15.65 -0.01 7.99
N THR A 97 15.65 -1.19 8.61
CA THR A 97 15.63 -1.36 10.06
C THR A 97 16.97 -1.01 10.69
N THR A 98 16.94 -0.52 11.95
CA THR A 98 18.10 -0.26 12.81
C THR A 98 18.02 -1.15 14.06
N ASP A 99 19.02 -1.04 14.94
CA ASP A 99 19.01 -1.71 16.25
C ASP A 99 17.98 -1.09 17.22
N ASP A 100 17.49 0.12 16.93
CA ASP A 100 16.42 0.79 17.68
C ASP A 100 15.06 0.54 16.99
N PRO A 101 14.14 -0.22 17.63
CA PRO A 101 12.82 -0.49 17.07
C PRO A 101 11.98 0.77 16.82
N VAL A 102 12.08 1.76 17.70
CA VAL A 102 11.33 3.02 17.57
C VAL A 102 11.84 3.82 16.36
N GLU A 103 13.16 3.88 16.17
CA GLU A 103 13.75 4.52 15.00
C GLU A 103 13.36 3.79 13.70
N SER A 104 13.38 2.45 13.71
CA SER A 104 12.97 1.64 12.57
C SER A 104 11.52 1.92 12.18
N PHE A 105 10.62 1.98 13.17
CA PHE A 105 9.21 2.31 12.95
C PHE A 105 9.01 3.76 12.48
N ALA A 106 9.77 4.71 13.02
CA ALA A 106 9.71 6.11 12.57
C ALA A 106 10.17 6.25 11.11
N ARG A 107 11.23 5.54 10.69
CA ARG A 107 11.68 5.50 9.30
C ARG A 107 10.63 4.92 8.36
N TRP A 108 9.96 3.85 8.79
CA TRP A 108 8.84 3.29 8.03
C TRP A 108 7.73 4.33 7.83
N ASN A 109 7.31 4.99 8.90
CA ASN A 109 6.26 6.02 8.83
C ASN A 109 6.67 7.18 7.92
N ARG A 110 7.95 7.58 7.93
CA ARG A 110 8.45 8.57 7.00
C ARG A 110 8.34 8.11 5.54
N ALA A 111 8.79 6.90 5.26
CA ALA A 111 8.71 6.32 3.91
C ALA A 111 7.26 6.19 3.42
N TRP A 112 6.35 5.78 4.32
CA TRP A 112 4.92 5.69 4.03
C TRP A 112 4.30 7.06 3.73
N VAL A 113 4.56 8.06 4.58
CA VAL A 113 4.04 9.43 4.39
C VAL A 113 4.56 10.03 3.09
N ASP A 114 5.85 9.88 2.78
CA ASP A 114 6.43 10.35 1.53
C ASP A 114 5.79 9.68 0.31
N ALA A 115 5.49 8.38 0.39
CA ALA A 115 4.77 7.66 -0.66
C ALA A 115 3.32 8.17 -0.79
N CYS A 116 2.62 8.44 0.32
CA CYS A 116 1.28 9.03 0.31
C CYS A 116 1.27 10.42 -0.32
N VAL A 117 2.23 11.27 0.00
CA VAL A 117 2.33 12.63 -0.55
C VAL A 117 2.58 12.61 -2.06
N GLU A 118 3.35 11.65 -2.54
CA GLU A 118 3.69 11.54 -3.96
C GLU A 118 2.58 10.86 -4.80
N HIS A 119 1.89 9.86 -4.21
CA HIS A 119 0.97 8.99 -4.96
C HIS A 119 -0.43 8.90 -4.36
N GLY A 120 -0.65 9.44 -3.16
CA GLY A 120 -1.84 9.18 -2.36
C GLY A 120 -3.12 9.80 -2.89
N GLU A 121 -3.06 10.92 -3.65
CA GLU A 121 -4.27 11.56 -4.22
C GLU A 121 -5.09 10.57 -5.05
N LEU A 122 -4.44 9.66 -5.73
CA LEU A 122 -5.08 8.66 -6.57
C LEU A 122 -5.66 7.50 -5.75
N ALA A 123 -4.97 7.12 -4.67
CA ALA A 123 -5.44 6.07 -3.76
C ALA A 123 -6.70 6.48 -2.96
N VAL A 124 -6.90 7.79 -2.73
CA VAL A 124 -8.08 8.33 -2.05
C VAL A 124 -9.39 7.94 -2.75
N HIS A 125 -9.39 7.87 -4.09
CA HIS A 125 -10.58 7.53 -4.88
C HIS A 125 -10.94 6.05 -4.87
N LEU A 126 -10.07 5.20 -4.32
CA LEU A 126 -10.18 3.73 -4.38
C LEU A 126 -10.49 3.09 -3.03
N ARG A 127 -11.12 3.86 -2.13
CA ARG A 127 -11.46 3.36 -0.81
C ARG A 127 -12.45 2.21 -0.85
N SER A 128 -12.09 1.12 -0.17
CA SER A 128 -13.04 0.05 0.14
C SER A 128 -14.14 0.55 1.09
N PRO A 129 -15.41 0.14 0.89
CA PRO A 129 -16.50 0.41 1.83
C PRO A 129 -16.38 -0.39 3.13
N ILE A 130 -15.59 -1.45 3.15
CA ILE A 130 -15.36 -2.29 4.33
C ILE A 130 -14.11 -1.84 5.10
N GLY A 131 -14.15 -2.03 6.43
CA GLY A 131 -13.10 -1.59 7.33
C GLY A 131 -11.80 -2.39 7.19
N PHE A 132 -10.70 -1.81 7.68
CA PHE A 132 -9.37 -2.39 7.60
C PHE A 132 -9.28 -3.81 8.20
N LEU A 133 -9.80 -4.01 9.42
CA LEU A 133 -9.75 -5.32 10.08
C LEU A 133 -10.55 -6.37 9.33
N GLN A 134 -11.73 -6.01 8.81
CA GLN A 134 -12.53 -6.91 7.99
C GLN A 134 -11.79 -7.29 6.69
N ARG A 135 -11.16 -6.33 5.99
CA ARG A 135 -10.37 -6.62 4.79
C ARG A 135 -9.19 -7.56 5.10
N ARG A 136 -8.57 -7.37 6.27
CA ARG A 136 -7.51 -8.25 6.74
C ARG A 136 -8.03 -9.68 6.96
N ASP A 137 -9.17 -9.84 7.62
CA ASP A 137 -9.80 -11.15 7.85
C ASP A 137 -10.25 -11.83 6.54
N GLU A 138 -10.60 -11.03 5.53
CA GLU A 138 -10.98 -11.49 4.18
C GLU A 138 -9.77 -11.71 3.25
N HIS A 139 -8.53 -11.61 3.77
CA HIS A 139 -7.30 -11.80 3.00
C HIS A 139 -7.16 -10.88 1.78
N ASP A 140 -7.54 -9.60 1.93
CA ASP A 140 -7.34 -8.60 0.89
C ASP A 140 -5.85 -8.47 0.55
N PRO A 141 -5.42 -8.68 -0.71
CA PRO A 141 -4.01 -8.76 -1.06
C PRO A 141 -3.23 -7.47 -0.78
N VAL A 142 -3.87 -6.30 -0.89
CA VAL A 142 -3.23 -5.00 -0.60
C VAL A 142 -2.98 -4.86 0.90
N ILE A 143 -3.96 -5.24 1.71
CA ILE A 143 -3.85 -5.22 3.17
C ILE A 143 -2.84 -6.24 3.66
N GLU A 144 -2.87 -7.48 3.14
CA GLU A 144 -1.89 -8.51 3.49
C GLU A 144 -0.47 -8.05 3.18
N TYR A 145 -0.25 -7.47 2.00
CA TYR A 145 1.07 -6.95 1.64
C TYR A 145 1.53 -5.83 2.60
N ALA A 146 0.67 -4.86 2.91
CA ALA A 146 1.00 -3.77 3.83
C ALA A 146 1.27 -4.30 5.25
N CYS A 147 0.42 -5.20 5.77
CA CYS A 147 0.59 -5.82 7.08
C CYS A 147 1.90 -6.59 7.19
N ALA A 148 2.26 -7.38 6.18
CA ALA A 148 3.51 -8.13 6.15
C ALA A 148 4.76 -7.26 6.29
N GLN A 149 4.69 -5.98 5.94
CA GLN A 149 5.80 -5.05 6.08
C GLN A 149 5.84 -4.38 7.46
N ILE A 150 4.68 -4.03 8.01
CA ILE A 150 4.63 -3.23 9.24
C ILE A 150 4.55 -4.08 10.52
N GLU A 151 3.86 -5.22 10.50
CA GLU A 151 3.70 -6.07 11.70
C GLU A 151 5.04 -6.46 12.34
N PRO A 152 6.09 -6.86 11.59
CA PRO A 152 7.38 -7.17 12.18
C PRO A 152 8.06 -5.99 12.88
N LEU A 153 7.72 -4.74 12.51
CA LEU A 153 8.21 -3.55 13.18
C LEU A 153 7.42 -3.29 14.47
N LEU A 154 6.10 -3.46 14.43
CA LEU A 154 5.23 -3.30 15.59
C LEU A 154 5.48 -4.36 16.67
N GLU A 155 5.78 -5.60 16.28
CA GLU A 155 6.11 -6.71 17.20
C GLU A 155 7.39 -6.46 18.03
N GLN A 156 8.27 -5.55 17.59
CA GLN A 156 9.45 -5.16 18.32
C GLN A 156 9.21 -4.00 19.30
N LEU A 157 8.02 -3.40 19.29
CA LEU A 157 7.61 -2.33 20.18
C LEU A 157 6.81 -2.87 21.36
N ASP A 158 6.84 -2.13 22.49
CA ASP A 158 6.02 -2.47 23.63
C ASP A 158 4.56 -2.08 23.40
N GLY A 159 3.67 -3.06 23.34
CA GLY A 159 2.24 -2.80 23.16
C GLY A 159 1.46 -3.96 22.54
N ASP A 160 0.18 -3.73 22.32
CA ASP A 160 -0.69 -4.66 21.60
C ASP A 160 -0.56 -4.42 20.10
N THR A 161 0.09 -5.35 19.40
CA THR A 161 0.36 -5.25 17.95
C THR A 161 -0.92 -5.01 17.14
N THR A 162 -2.05 -5.66 17.50
CA THR A 162 -3.32 -5.49 16.79
C THR A 162 -3.86 -4.08 16.93
N MET A 163 -3.84 -3.52 18.16
CA MET A 163 -4.29 -2.16 18.39
C MET A 163 -3.34 -1.13 17.79
N MET A 164 -2.03 -1.37 17.85
CA MET A 164 -1.04 -0.51 17.22
C MET A 164 -1.21 -0.51 15.70
N LEU A 165 -1.45 -1.67 15.09
CA LEU A 165 -1.73 -1.78 13.66
C LEU A 165 -3.04 -1.06 13.27
N PHE A 166 -4.09 -1.20 14.09
CA PHE A 166 -5.34 -0.46 13.88
C PHE A 166 -5.13 1.05 13.96
N MET A 167 -4.41 1.53 14.99
CA MET A 167 -4.08 2.95 15.14
C MET A 167 -3.21 3.46 13.99
N TRP A 168 -2.23 2.66 13.57
CA TRP A 168 -1.43 2.99 12.40
C TRP A 168 -2.30 3.18 11.16
N ASN A 169 -3.18 2.24 10.86
CA ASN A 169 -4.08 2.35 9.72
C ASN A 169 -4.97 3.60 9.78
N VAL A 170 -5.48 3.96 10.97
CA VAL A 170 -6.33 5.16 11.14
C VAL A 170 -5.54 6.44 10.92
N THR A 171 -4.32 6.52 11.47
CA THR A 171 -3.52 7.76 11.45
C THR A 171 -2.69 7.92 10.17
N SER A 172 -2.44 6.83 9.45
CA SER A 172 -1.63 6.80 8.23
C SER A 172 -2.43 6.56 6.95
N ASP A 173 -3.77 6.55 7.03
CA ASP A 173 -4.63 6.50 5.84
C ASP A 173 -4.21 7.64 4.87
N PRO A 174 -4.00 7.38 3.59
CA PRO A 174 -3.55 8.39 2.64
C PRO A 174 -4.38 9.67 2.64
N ARG A 175 -5.69 9.59 2.92
CA ARG A 175 -6.57 10.78 3.01
C ARG A 175 -6.22 11.64 4.20
N GLU A 176 -6.03 11.02 5.37
CA GLU A 176 -5.66 11.73 6.59
C GLU A 176 -4.27 12.39 6.44
N VAL A 177 -3.32 11.68 5.81
CA VAL A 177 -2.00 12.22 5.48
C VAL A 177 -2.11 13.45 4.57
N LEU A 178 -2.90 13.36 3.50
CA LEU A 178 -3.08 14.47 2.56
C LEU A 178 -3.86 15.63 3.18
N ASP A 179 -4.82 15.38 4.06
CA ASP A 179 -5.55 16.44 4.77
C ASP A 179 -4.63 17.19 5.73
N LEU A 180 -3.76 16.50 6.47
CA LEU A 180 -2.74 17.15 7.29
C LEU A 180 -1.78 17.99 6.44
N GLN A 181 -1.38 17.49 5.26
CA GLN A 181 -0.55 18.24 4.32
C GLN A 181 -1.28 19.53 3.83
N ARG A 182 -2.57 19.46 3.52
CA ARG A 182 -3.40 20.62 3.15
C ARG A 182 -3.51 21.64 4.27
N LEU A 183 -3.45 21.19 5.54
CA LEU A 183 -3.36 22.05 6.72
C LEU A 183 -1.97 22.67 6.92
N GLY A 184 -0.99 22.37 6.05
CA GLY A 184 0.35 22.96 6.08
C GLY A 184 1.37 22.14 6.90
N TRP A 185 1.04 20.92 7.31
CA TRP A 185 2.01 20.05 7.98
C TRP A 185 3.06 19.55 6.98
N SER A 186 4.33 19.54 7.40
CA SER A 186 5.38 18.89 6.61
C SER A 186 5.26 17.36 6.70
N PRO A 187 5.76 16.63 5.67
CA PRO A 187 5.80 15.16 5.73
C PRO A 187 6.50 14.63 6.99
N ASP A 188 7.59 15.27 7.45
CA ASP A 188 8.26 14.93 8.72
C ASP A 188 7.32 15.06 9.92
N ALA A 189 6.59 16.17 10.03
CA ALA A 189 5.68 16.41 11.13
C ALA A 189 4.52 15.39 11.14
N ILE A 190 4.03 14.99 9.96
CA ILE A 190 3.00 13.97 9.82
C ILE A 190 3.55 12.59 10.26
N ALA A 191 4.73 12.20 9.78
CA ALA A 191 5.37 10.94 10.15
C ALA A 191 5.63 10.84 11.67
N ASP A 192 6.11 11.93 12.26
CA ASP A 192 6.29 12.03 13.72
C ASP A 192 4.95 11.94 14.48
N PHE A 193 3.90 12.54 13.95
CA PHE A 193 2.56 12.42 14.54
C PHE A 193 2.06 10.98 14.51
N VAL A 194 2.13 10.30 13.36
CA VAL A 194 1.74 8.89 13.21
C VAL A 194 2.54 8.01 14.18
N THR A 195 3.85 8.20 14.23
CA THR A 195 4.74 7.44 15.13
C THR A 195 4.31 7.60 16.59
N ARG A 196 4.12 8.83 17.06
CA ARG A 196 3.70 9.10 18.45
C ARG A 196 2.30 8.57 18.74
N ALA A 197 1.36 8.68 17.80
CA ALA A 197 0.00 8.20 17.99
C ALA A 197 -0.03 6.68 18.18
N VAL A 198 0.75 5.95 17.41
CA VAL A 198 0.85 4.49 17.54
C VAL A 198 1.56 4.09 18.83
N LEU A 199 2.69 4.72 19.17
CA LEU A 199 3.42 4.45 20.42
C LEU A 199 2.63 4.79 21.69
N ALA A 200 1.69 5.73 21.61
CA ALA A 200 0.80 6.09 22.72
C ALA A 200 -0.43 5.17 22.83
N THR A 201 -0.58 4.17 21.96
CA THR A 201 -1.72 3.25 21.99
C THR A 201 -1.65 2.40 23.27
N PRO A 202 -2.67 2.47 24.14
CA PRO A 202 -2.66 1.68 25.37
C PRO A 202 -2.76 0.18 25.04
N PRO A 203 -2.24 -0.70 25.91
CA PRO A 203 -2.49 -2.13 25.78
C PRO A 203 -4.00 -2.40 25.84
N ALA A 204 -4.47 -3.38 25.08
CA ALA A 204 -5.89 -3.73 25.01
C ALA A 204 -6.39 -4.18 26.39
N THR A 205 -6.93 -3.25 27.17
CA THR A 205 -7.64 -3.55 28.41
C THR A 205 -9.10 -3.81 28.08
N GLY A 206 -9.51 -5.09 28.17
CA GLY A 206 -10.92 -5.47 28.02
C GLY A 206 -11.34 -5.96 26.63
N ALA A 207 -10.42 -6.40 25.79
CA ALA A 207 -10.81 -7.18 24.62
C ALA A 207 -11.54 -8.46 25.08
N PRO A 208 -12.72 -8.78 24.50
CA PRO A 208 -13.40 -10.03 24.83
C PRO A 208 -12.45 -11.18 24.52
N THR A 209 -12.16 -12.02 25.51
CA THR A 209 -11.49 -13.31 25.28
C THR A 209 -12.37 -14.15 24.37
N ALA A 210 -11.86 -14.46 23.18
CA ALA A 210 -12.53 -15.30 22.20
C ALA A 210 -12.78 -16.71 22.72
#